data_077c10705e1c303fa3e668d7b7d71349
#
_entry.id   077c10705e1c303fa3e668d7b7d71349
#
_cell.length_a   1.000
_cell.length_b   1.000
_cell.length_c   1.000
_cell.angle_alpha   90.00
_cell.angle_beta   90.00
_cell.angle_gamma   90.00
#
_symmetry.space_group_name_H-M   'P 1'
#
loop_
_entity.id
_entity.type
_entity.pdbx_description
1 polymer ?
#
loop_
_entity_poly.entity_id
_entity_poly.type
_entity_poly.pdbx_seq_one_letter_code
_entity_poly.pdbx_strand_id
1 'polypeptide(L)'
;MYLLGYFPALSQPSHPYRLLVEDGGLGKGDEFYDTLEGFSQRLESPLREGTVVVLVLDTPSQMDDILSLRERLGDLPLAVVLPSHDPALVGRAHLLRPRFLTYQDQEPAVLLLVLANIARKHWPGLAAHATEAGGEPNPSHDARR
;
A
#
# COMPACT_ATOMS: atom_id res chain seq x y z
N MET A 1 -8.26 -7.23 2.98
CA MET A 1 -7.34 -6.29 2.34
C MET A 1 -6.13 -7.03 1.79
N TYR A 2 -5.72 -6.66 0.61
CA TYR A 2 -4.52 -7.20 -0.02
C TYR A 2 -3.57 -6.07 -0.33
N LEU A 3 -2.29 -6.23 0.01
CA LEU A 3 -1.28 -5.24 -0.33
C LEU A 3 -0.60 -5.63 -1.63
N LEU A 4 -0.51 -4.68 -2.55
CA LEU A 4 0.29 -4.83 -3.77
C LEU A 4 1.34 -3.74 -3.71
N GLY A 5 2.61 -4.12 -3.59
CA GLY A 5 3.67 -3.16 -3.34
C GLY A 5 4.77 -3.16 -4.38
N TYR A 6 5.29 -1.97 -4.64
CA TYR A 6 6.56 -1.80 -5.33
C TYR A 6 7.58 -1.33 -4.31
N PHE A 7 8.60 -2.13 -4.10
CA PHE A 7 9.56 -1.94 -3.03
C PHE A 7 10.96 -2.32 -3.55
N PRO A 8 11.63 -1.40 -4.26
CA PRO A 8 12.94 -1.72 -4.87
C PRO A 8 13.97 -2.23 -3.89
N ALA A 9 13.95 -1.76 -2.64
CA ALA A 9 14.91 -2.19 -1.62
C ALA A 9 14.45 -3.42 -0.84
N LEU A 10 13.53 -4.21 -1.40
CA LEU A 10 12.95 -5.36 -0.73
C LEU A 10 13.99 -6.34 -0.20
N SER A 11 15.10 -6.50 -0.92
CA SER A 11 16.15 -7.44 -0.53
C SER A 11 17.06 -6.92 0.57
N GLN A 12 16.92 -5.65 0.99
CA GLN A 12 17.76 -5.06 2.02
C GLN A 12 17.14 -5.31 3.40
N PRO A 13 17.70 -6.20 4.21
CA PRO A 13 17.09 -6.56 5.50
C PRO A 13 17.07 -5.42 6.51
N SER A 14 17.93 -4.42 6.35
CA SER A 14 17.99 -3.29 7.27
C SER A 14 17.04 -2.16 6.89
N HIS A 15 16.32 -2.28 5.78
CA HIS A 15 15.40 -1.22 5.37
C HIS A 15 14.27 -1.07 6.39
N PRO A 16 13.94 0.17 6.81
CA PRO A 16 12.95 0.36 7.87
C PRO A 16 11.58 -0.20 7.55
N TYR A 17 11.20 -0.22 6.27
CA TYR A 17 9.88 -0.69 5.87
C TYR A 17 9.86 -2.18 5.52
N ARG A 18 10.94 -2.90 5.78
CA ARG A 18 10.99 -4.34 5.58
C ARG A 18 9.89 -5.07 6.35
N LEU A 19 9.46 -4.50 7.47
CA LEU A 19 8.40 -5.06 8.28
C LEU A 19 7.08 -5.22 7.53
N LEU A 20 6.84 -4.41 6.51
CA LEU A 20 5.63 -4.56 5.70
C LEU A 20 5.57 -5.92 5.04
N VAL A 21 6.74 -6.48 4.73
CA VAL A 21 6.83 -7.77 4.03
C VAL A 21 6.91 -8.93 5.00
N GLU A 22 7.66 -8.75 6.10
CA GLU A 22 7.94 -9.86 7.01
C GLU A 22 6.82 -10.09 8.01
N ASP A 23 6.43 -9.04 8.73
CA ASP A 23 5.48 -9.17 9.81
C ASP A 23 4.16 -8.52 9.50
N GLY A 24 4.20 -7.63 8.52
CA GLY A 24 3.06 -6.81 8.22
C GLY A 24 2.04 -7.51 7.38
N GLY A 25 2.26 -8.74 7.07
CA GLY A 25 1.29 -9.47 6.30
C GLY A 25 -0.08 -9.23 6.87
N LEU A 26 -0.78 -8.24 6.32
CA LEU A 26 -2.12 -7.91 6.74
C LEU A 26 -3.10 -8.97 6.25
N GLY A 27 -2.61 -9.91 5.48
CA GLY A 27 -3.42 -11.00 5.01
C GLY A 27 -2.65 -11.86 4.04
N LYS A 28 -3.18 -13.02 3.76
CA LYS A 28 -2.65 -13.89 2.72
C LYS A 28 -2.93 -13.25 1.37
N GLY A 29 -1.97 -13.35 0.48
CA GLY A 29 -2.12 -12.81 -0.85
C GLY A 29 -1.47 -11.46 -1.08
N ASP A 30 -0.76 -10.95 -0.07
CA ASP A 30 0.03 -9.74 -0.25
C ASP A 30 1.16 -10.04 -1.23
N GLU A 31 1.43 -9.09 -2.14
CA GLU A 31 2.44 -9.25 -3.17
C GLU A 31 3.33 -8.02 -3.20
N PHE A 32 4.65 -8.25 -3.18
CA PHE A 32 5.63 -7.17 -3.25
C PHE A 32 6.61 -7.45 -4.36
N TYR A 33 6.91 -6.42 -5.15
CA TYR A 33 7.81 -6.51 -6.28
C TYR A 33 8.97 -5.56 -6.10
N ASP A 34 10.18 -6.02 -6.37
CA ASP A 34 11.38 -5.21 -6.26
C ASP A 34 11.86 -4.67 -7.62
N THR A 35 11.18 -5.03 -8.70
CA THR A 35 11.48 -4.50 -10.03
C THR A 35 10.27 -3.81 -10.61
N LEU A 36 10.52 -2.78 -11.40
CA LEU A 36 9.45 -2.08 -12.09
C LEU A 36 8.73 -3.02 -13.06
N GLU A 37 9.48 -3.85 -13.75
CA GLU A 37 8.94 -4.78 -14.72
C GLU A 37 7.94 -5.74 -14.06
N GLY A 38 8.33 -6.35 -12.95
CA GLY A 38 7.45 -7.28 -12.24
C GLY A 38 6.17 -6.60 -11.76
N PHE A 39 6.32 -5.41 -11.19
CA PHE A 39 5.18 -4.65 -10.71
C PHE A 39 4.26 -4.26 -11.87
N SER A 40 4.85 -3.79 -12.97
CA SER A 40 4.09 -3.39 -14.16
C SER A 40 3.31 -4.57 -14.75
N GLN A 41 3.94 -5.74 -14.83
CA GLN A 41 3.28 -6.92 -15.35
C GLN A 41 2.10 -7.33 -14.46
N ARG A 42 2.26 -7.21 -13.15
CA ARG A 42 1.17 -7.55 -12.23
C ARG A 42 -0.04 -6.64 -12.44
N LEU A 43 0.19 -5.37 -12.76
CA LEU A 43 -0.89 -4.42 -13.00
C LEU A 43 -1.67 -4.73 -14.27
N GLU A 44 -1.12 -5.55 -15.16
CA GLU A 44 -1.83 -5.95 -16.37
C GLU A 44 -2.89 -7.02 -16.12
N SER A 45 -2.83 -7.67 -14.96
CA SER A 45 -3.81 -8.69 -14.58
C SER A 45 -4.84 -8.10 -13.63
N PRO A 46 -6.05 -8.64 -13.61
CA PRO A 46 -7.08 -8.14 -12.71
C PRO A 46 -6.63 -8.22 -11.25
N LEU A 47 -7.01 -7.23 -10.47
CA LEU A 47 -6.69 -7.15 -9.05
C LEU A 47 -7.92 -7.49 -8.23
N ARG A 48 -7.67 -8.09 -7.06
CA ARG A 48 -8.75 -8.46 -6.16
C ARG A 48 -9.39 -7.22 -5.55
N GLU A 49 -10.68 -7.30 -5.27
CA GLU A 49 -11.34 -6.30 -4.45
C GLU A 49 -10.64 -6.27 -3.09
N GLY A 50 -10.39 -5.08 -2.60
CA GLY A 50 -9.65 -4.91 -1.35
C GLY A 50 -8.17 -4.69 -1.53
N THR A 51 -7.69 -4.53 -2.76
CA THR A 51 -6.28 -4.27 -3.02
C THR A 51 -5.94 -2.81 -2.74
N VAL A 52 -4.89 -2.58 -1.94
CA VAL A 52 -4.31 -1.27 -1.69
C VAL A 52 -2.87 -1.31 -2.16
N VAL A 53 -2.46 -0.32 -2.93
CA VAL A 53 -1.12 -0.25 -3.49
C VAL A 53 -0.20 0.53 -2.55
N VAL A 54 0.98 -0.02 -2.28
CA VAL A 54 2.00 0.63 -1.45
C VAL A 54 3.26 0.80 -2.28
N LEU A 55 3.75 2.02 -2.35
CA LEU A 55 4.96 2.34 -3.10
C LEU A 55 6.03 2.81 -2.11
N VAL A 56 7.08 2.03 -1.93
CA VAL A 56 8.19 2.39 -1.04
C VAL A 56 9.38 2.74 -1.91
N LEU A 57 9.65 4.03 -2.06
CA LEU A 57 10.64 4.54 -3.00
C LEU A 57 11.89 4.99 -2.28
N ASP A 58 13.04 4.77 -2.92
CA ASP A 58 14.35 5.11 -2.35
C ASP A 58 15.08 6.19 -3.15
N THR A 59 14.70 6.41 -4.41
CA THR A 59 15.37 7.40 -5.26
C THR A 59 14.35 8.18 -6.08
N PRO A 60 14.69 9.41 -6.49
CA PRO A 60 13.79 10.17 -7.37
C PRO A 60 13.51 9.50 -8.72
N SER A 61 14.48 8.73 -9.24
CA SER A 61 14.25 8.04 -10.51
C SER A 61 13.16 6.98 -10.40
N GLN A 62 13.00 6.37 -9.24
CA GLN A 62 11.93 5.41 -9.02
C GLN A 62 10.57 6.09 -9.07
N MET A 63 10.49 7.36 -8.63
CA MET A 63 9.25 8.12 -8.76
C MET A 63 8.89 8.32 -10.23
N ASP A 64 9.87 8.62 -11.07
CA ASP A 64 9.63 8.78 -12.51
C ASP A 64 9.13 7.47 -13.12
N ASP A 65 9.71 6.35 -12.70
CA ASP A 65 9.27 5.03 -13.15
C ASP A 65 7.81 4.79 -12.81
N ILE A 66 7.42 5.10 -11.58
CA ILE A 66 6.04 4.89 -11.14
C ILE A 66 5.09 5.85 -11.86
N LEU A 67 5.52 7.09 -12.10
CA LEU A 67 4.68 8.04 -12.83
C LEU A 67 4.35 7.54 -14.24
N SER A 68 5.26 6.77 -14.84
CA SER A 68 5.01 6.19 -16.14
C SER A 68 3.89 5.14 -16.10
N LEU A 69 3.55 4.64 -14.91
CA LEU A 69 2.51 3.64 -14.72
C LEU A 69 1.21 4.24 -14.17
N ARG A 70 1.12 5.56 -14.04
CA ARG A 70 -0.02 6.14 -13.32
C ARG A 70 -1.37 5.82 -13.94
N GLU A 71 -1.43 5.65 -15.25
CA GLU A 71 -2.69 5.29 -15.91
C GLU A 71 -3.12 3.88 -15.53
N ARG A 72 -2.16 2.97 -15.39
CA ARG A 72 -2.46 1.60 -14.96
C ARG A 72 -2.87 1.54 -13.50
N LEU A 73 -2.33 2.45 -12.69
CA LEU A 73 -2.70 2.54 -11.28
C LEU A 73 -4.13 3.05 -11.13
N GLY A 74 -4.55 3.91 -12.05
CA GLY A 74 -5.94 4.36 -12.15
C GLY A 74 -6.49 4.89 -10.84
N ASP A 75 -7.62 4.35 -10.42
CA ASP A 75 -8.30 4.77 -9.20
C ASP A 75 -7.99 3.89 -8.00
N LEU A 76 -6.96 3.05 -8.09
CA LEU A 76 -6.56 2.23 -6.96
C LEU A 76 -6.12 3.10 -5.79
N PRO A 77 -6.49 2.73 -4.56
CA PRO A 77 -6.01 3.49 -3.41
C PRO A 77 -4.51 3.28 -3.23
N LEU A 78 -3.76 4.38 -3.16
CA LEU A 78 -2.31 4.36 -3.07
C LEU A 78 -1.82 4.94 -1.76
N ALA A 79 -0.80 4.31 -1.18
CA ALA A 79 0.01 4.90 -0.12
C ALA A 79 1.44 4.98 -0.64
N VAL A 80 2.07 6.13 -0.49
CA VAL A 80 3.43 6.37 -0.99
C VAL A 80 4.36 6.68 0.16
N VAL A 81 5.50 6.00 0.20
CA VAL A 81 6.56 6.25 1.18
C VAL A 81 7.75 6.81 0.42
N LEU A 82 8.13 8.05 0.74
CA LEU A 82 9.22 8.75 0.06
C LEU A 82 10.51 8.66 0.88
N PRO A 83 11.68 8.69 0.19
CA PRO A 83 12.97 8.64 0.89
C PRO A 83 13.32 9.95 1.59
N SER A 84 12.71 11.06 1.20
CA SER A 84 13.04 12.36 1.78
C SER A 84 11.87 13.32 1.63
N HIS A 85 11.99 14.48 2.29
CA HIS A 85 10.99 15.52 2.26
C HIS A 85 11.26 16.57 1.15
N ASP A 86 12.06 16.22 0.16
CA ASP A 86 12.38 17.12 -0.95
C ASP A 86 11.09 17.62 -1.61
N PRO A 87 10.85 18.93 -1.67
CA PRO A 87 9.60 19.47 -2.22
C PRO A 87 9.33 19.06 -3.66
N ALA A 88 10.37 18.94 -4.49
CA ALA A 88 10.17 18.52 -5.88
C ALA A 88 9.66 17.08 -5.94
N LEU A 89 10.20 16.21 -5.09
CA LEU A 89 9.78 14.81 -5.04
C LEU A 89 8.34 14.70 -4.51
N VAL A 90 8.03 15.46 -3.46
CA VAL A 90 6.69 15.49 -2.89
C VAL A 90 5.68 15.95 -3.92
N GLY A 91 6.02 17.00 -4.68
CA GLY A 91 5.14 17.49 -5.73
C GLY A 91 4.83 16.46 -6.79
N ARG A 92 5.86 15.68 -7.19
CA ARG A 92 5.65 14.62 -8.18
C ARG A 92 4.80 13.49 -7.60
N ALA A 93 4.97 13.17 -6.32
CA ALA A 93 4.17 12.14 -5.68
C ALA A 93 2.68 12.49 -5.71
N HIS A 94 2.35 13.76 -5.58
CA HIS A 94 0.95 14.19 -5.62
C HIS A 94 0.29 13.98 -6.98
N LEU A 95 1.07 13.83 -8.04
CA LEU A 95 0.52 13.51 -9.35
C LEU A 95 -0.11 12.12 -9.38
N LEU A 96 0.27 11.26 -8.46
CA LEU A 96 -0.32 9.92 -8.33
C LEU A 96 -1.62 9.94 -7.54
N ARG A 97 -1.99 11.06 -6.93
CA ARG A 97 -3.18 11.20 -6.09
C ARG A 97 -3.21 10.17 -4.97
N PRO A 98 -2.14 10.10 -4.14
CA PRO A 98 -2.11 9.11 -3.08
C PRO A 98 -3.14 9.42 -2.00
N ARG A 99 -3.69 8.35 -1.41
CA ARG A 99 -4.55 8.48 -0.24
C ARG A 99 -3.74 8.80 1.00
N PHE A 100 -2.47 8.41 1.00
CA PHE A 100 -1.58 8.68 2.11
C PHE A 100 -0.17 8.84 1.58
N LEU A 101 0.54 9.85 2.09
CA LEU A 101 1.92 10.13 1.73
C LEU A 101 2.71 10.19 3.02
N THR A 102 3.78 9.42 3.11
CA THR A 102 4.64 9.44 4.27
C THR A 102 6.10 9.31 3.83
N TYR A 103 7.00 9.21 4.79
CA TYR A 103 8.44 9.24 4.55
C TYR A 103 9.11 8.13 5.31
N GLN A 104 10.29 7.72 4.85
CA GLN A 104 11.01 6.62 5.46
C GLN A 104 11.47 6.91 6.89
N ASP A 105 11.50 8.18 7.30
CA ASP A 105 11.85 8.54 8.67
C ASP A 105 10.68 8.45 9.64
N GLN A 106 9.49 8.05 9.15
CA GLN A 106 8.32 7.84 10.00
C GLN A 106 8.22 6.37 10.41
N GLU A 107 7.46 6.11 11.49
CA GLU A 107 7.28 4.75 11.99
C GLU A 107 6.49 3.89 11.02
N PRO A 108 7.02 2.75 10.57
CA PRO A 108 6.29 1.87 9.65
C PRO A 108 4.96 1.36 10.22
N ALA A 109 4.86 1.19 11.55
CA ALA A 109 3.64 0.70 12.16
C ALA A 109 2.45 1.64 11.92
N VAL A 110 2.72 2.94 11.83
CA VAL A 110 1.67 3.92 11.54
C VAL A 110 1.10 3.68 10.16
N LEU A 111 1.94 3.34 9.19
CA LEU A 111 1.49 3.07 7.84
C LEU A 111 0.51 1.89 7.82
N LEU A 112 0.78 0.84 8.58
CA LEU A 112 -0.11 -0.32 8.62
C LEU A 112 -1.52 0.06 9.09
N LEU A 113 -1.60 0.91 10.12
CA LEU A 113 -2.89 1.38 10.60
C LEU A 113 -3.62 2.22 9.55
N VAL A 114 -2.87 3.07 8.84
CA VAL A 114 -3.45 3.91 7.81
C VAL A 114 -3.94 3.05 6.64
N LEU A 115 -3.19 2.03 6.26
CA LEU A 115 -3.58 1.15 5.16
C LEU A 115 -4.90 0.45 5.45
N ALA A 116 -5.08 -0.03 6.67
CA ALA A 116 -6.34 -0.66 7.06
C ALA A 116 -7.50 0.32 6.95
N ASN A 117 -7.27 1.56 7.35
CA ASN A 117 -8.30 2.60 7.27
C ASN A 117 -8.64 2.96 5.83
N ILE A 118 -7.63 3.05 4.96
CA ILE A 118 -7.83 3.31 3.54
C ILE A 118 -8.68 2.20 2.91
N ALA A 119 -8.37 0.95 3.23
CA ALA A 119 -9.10 -0.19 2.69
C ALA A 119 -10.57 -0.14 3.10
N ARG A 120 -10.85 0.18 4.36
CA ARG A 120 -12.23 0.27 4.84
C ARG A 120 -13.01 1.35 4.12
N LYS A 121 -12.37 2.49 3.86
CA LYS A 121 -13.05 3.62 3.21
C LYS A 121 -13.27 3.39 1.73
N HIS A 122 -12.28 2.78 1.07
CA HIS A 122 -12.37 2.54 -0.36
C HIS A 122 -13.24 1.32 -0.68
N TRP A 123 -13.23 0.33 0.22
CA TRP A 123 -13.94 -0.94 0.05
C TRP A 123 -14.87 -1.19 1.24
N PRO A 124 -15.98 -0.45 1.36
CA PRO A 124 -16.84 -0.58 2.56
C PRO A 124 -17.36 -1.99 2.79
N GLY A 125 -17.71 -2.72 1.72
CA GLY A 125 -18.18 -4.09 1.85
C GLY A 125 -17.12 -5.01 2.44
N LEU A 126 -15.87 -4.74 2.11
CA LEU A 126 -14.75 -5.52 2.64
C LEU A 126 -14.63 -5.35 4.14
N ALA A 127 -14.85 -4.14 4.66
CA ALA A 127 -14.77 -3.88 6.09
C ALA A 127 -15.77 -4.73 6.86
N ALA A 128 -16.99 -4.85 6.35
CA ALA A 128 -18.01 -5.68 6.98
C ALA A 128 -17.59 -7.14 7.01
N HIS A 129 -17.06 -7.64 5.90
CA HIS A 129 -16.60 -9.02 5.81
C HIS A 129 -15.41 -9.27 6.75
N ALA A 130 -14.50 -8.32 6.82
CA ALA A 130 -13.33 -8.47 7.67
C ALA A 130 -13.75 -8.56 9.14
N THR A 131 -14.75 -7.80 9.55
CA THR A 131 -15.25 -7.83 10.91
C THR A 131 -15.83 -9.21 11.23
N GLU A 132 -16.62 -9.75 10.33
CA GLU A 132 -17.21 -11.07 10.52
C GLU A 132 -16.16 -12.16 10.57
N ALA A 133 -15.22 -12.09 9.65
CA ALA A 133 -14.16 -13.10 9.58
C ALA A 133 -13.24 -13.02 10.79
N GLY A 134 -13.03 -11.85 11.32
CA GLY A 134 -12.17 -11.64 12.48
C GLY A 134 -12.79 -12.16 13.75
N GLY A 135 -14.00 -12.49 13.67
CA GLY A 135 -14.70 -13.19 14.64
C GLY A 135 -14.54 -12.72 15.97
N GLU A 136 -14.47 -12.26 15.88
CA GLU A 136 -14.51 -12.01 16.69
C GLU A 136 -15.61 -11.67 17.01
N PRO A 137 -16.11 -11.79 17.57
CA PRO A 137 -17.13 -11.63 17.61
C PRO A 137 -17.92 -10.78 17.84
N ASN A 138 -18.15 -10.58 18.09
CA ASN A 138 -18.82 -9.85 18.13
C ASN A 138 -19.60 -9.47 17.89
N PRO A 139 -20.09 -9.56 18.22
CA PRO A 139 -20.89 -9.25 17.94
C PRO A 139 -21.48 -8.60 17.78
N SER A 140 -21.72 -8.71 18.14
CA SER A 140 -22.05 -8.10 17.91
C SER A 140 -22.29 -7.39 17.49
N HIS A 141 -22.50 -7.40 17.47
CA HIS A 141 -22.43 -6.65 17.11
C HIS A 141 -22.72 -6.16 16.70
N ASP A 142 -22.87 -6.32 16.76
CA ASP A 142 -22.99 -5.80 16.54
C ASP A 142 -23.37 -5.40 16.24
N ALA A 143 -23.67 -5.72 16.38
CA ALA A 143 -23.78 -5.40 16.19
C ALA A 143 -24.24 -4.82 15.93
N ARG A 144 -24.69 -4.88 15.82
CA ARG A 144 -24.76 -4.55 15.73
C ARG A 144 -25.02 -3.78 15.80
N ARG A 145 -25.38 -3.74 15.80
CA ARG A 145 -25.20 -3.41 16.17
C ARG A 145 -25.24 -2.55 16.29
#